data_27cdcc7063b9bc965d6b7ced494e04d4
#
_entry.id   27cdcc7063b9bc965d6b7ced494e04d4
#
_cell.length_a   1.000
_cell.length_b   1.000
_cell.length_c   1.000
_cell.angle_alpha   90.00
_cell.angle_beta   90.00
_cell.angle_gamma   90.00
#
_symmetry.space_group_name_H-M   'P 1'
#
loop_
_entity.id
_entity.type
_entity.pdbx_description
1 polymer ?
#
loop_
_entity_poly.entity_id
_entity_poly.type
_entity_poly.pdbx_seq_one_letter_code
_entity_poly.pdbx_strand_id
1 'polypeptide(L)'
;MLLRDLLAIPELQLKLLHAPPGGLDRVLRRVCASDLLHPMRYVSPDDLVVSGLVWRRSPEDSEAFVAELVEAGAAALAAGDALLGSIPGDLVESCRRYELPLVEVPTEVSFADVIEYLVSAVSAERGAQLSASLGRQRQLLADAAAGRSLAEIAARVSRDIGHECRVLTPTGRHVVPGAAALDADDCDRITKTFLTAARFPFVAAAPGAAAHSLFTVGTGLDNRLTSWMVAVEGDLRDWPSDGVEAVTEFASVAALDRFRWVEAARGIRHIAEEAVGLAESGGSQLEIGARLRQAELNPHDPVIVVVADFAGRPDMLETMRTILEDVGALFGPPVAASGRDGRGVALLPGTAADVAGTVRAALSRLAPGVGRTPIAVGISTSSAPGALAGALEEARYSRRLAELRGGPVSVVSGEEVTSYVLLLATVPDEVRRTFAARVLGPVLAYDERTGAGLRETLAAFLACSGSWSRASEELHLHINTVRYRIERIERLTGRNLADLEDRVDMFLALRSL
;
A
#
# COMPACT_ATOMS: atom_id res chain seq x y z
N MET A 1 22.58 -27.53 9.16
CA MET A 1 22.90 -28.95 8.87
C MET A 1 21.84 -29.84 9.49
N LEU A 2 21.41 -30.93 8.82
CA LEU A 2 20.46 -31.90 9.38
C LEU A 2 21.15 -33.01 10.14
N LEU A 3 20.46 -33.66 11.07
CA LEU A 3 21.05 -34.79 11.82
C LEU A 3 21.44 -35.93 10.90
N ARG A 4 20.69 -36.20 9.82
CA ARG A 4 21.05 -37.23 8.81
C ARG A 4 22.40 -36.94 8.13
N ASP A 5 22.69 -35.64 7.91
CA ASP A 5 23.94 -35.23 7.24
C ASP A 5 25.15 -35.47 8.16
N LEU A 6 24.99 -35.22 9.47
CA LEU A 6 26.00 -35.51 10.48
C LEU A 6 26.28 -37.00 10.57
N LEU A 7 25.24 -37.84 10.55
CA LEU A 7 25.37 -39.30 10.58
C LEU A 7 26.01 -39.90 9.31
N ALA A 8 25.93 -39.21 8.20
CA ALA A 8 26.48 -39.63 6.92
C ALA A 8 28.03 -39.41 6.82
N ILE A 9 28.65 -38.81 7.83
CA ILE A 9 30.08 -38.48 7.83
C ILE A 9 30.89 -39.71 8.24
N PRO A 10 31.68 -40.32 7.31
CA PRO A 10 32.39 -41.58 7.59
C PRO A 10 33.45 -41.42 8.68
N GLU A 11 34.07 -40.24 8.78
CA GLU A 11 35.16 -39.95 9.71
C GLU A 11 34.71 -39.95 11.17
N LEU A 12 33.44 -39.59 11.42
CA LEU A 12 32.85 -39.53 12.76
C LEU A 12 32.31 -40.90 13.23
N GLN A 13 32.09 -41.86 12.34
CA GLN A 13 31.62 -43.22 12.64
C GLN A 13 30.44 -43.29 13.60
N LEU A 14 29.60 -42.25 13.62
CA LEU A 14 28.46 -42.13 14.52
C LEU A 14 27.41 -43.20 14.24
N LYS A 15 26.87 -43.80 15.30
CA LYS A 15 25.85 -44.85 15.19
C LYS A 15 24.49 -44.33 15.70
N LEU A 16 23.48 -44.43 14.86
CA LEU A 16 22.11 -44.12 15.28
C LEU A 16 21.56 -45.26 16.16
N LEU A 17 21.20 -44.93 17.41
CA LEU A 17 20.56 -45.87 18.33
C LEU A 17 19.04 -45.72 18.33
N HIS A 18 18.54 -44.48 18.19
CA HIS A 18 17.12 -44.19 18.11
C HIS A 18 16.85 -42.88 17.35
N ALA A 19 15.80 -42.87 16.54
CA ALA A 19 15.20 -41.64 16.02
C ALA A 19 13.68 -41.82 15.88
N PRO A 20 12.88 -40.86 16.34
CA PRO A 20 11.46 -40.84 16.07
C PRO A 20 11.19 -40.50 14.59
N PRO A 21 9.95 -40.70 14.10
CA PRO A 21 9.57 -40.24 12.75
C PRO A 21 9.92 -38.75 12.55
N GLY A 22 10.67 -38.41 11.47
CA GLY A 22 11.18 -37.06 11.21
C GLY A 22 12.35 -36.63 12.09
N GLY A 23 12.84 -37.47 13.01
CA GLY A 23 13.96 -37.12 13.90
C GLY A 23 15.28 -36.90 13.16
N LEU A 24 15.51 -37.55 12.03
CA LEU A 24 16.70 -37.36 11.19
C LEU A 24 16.70 -36.04 10.42
N ASP A 25 15.53 -35.40 10.29
CA ASP A 25 15.36 -34.11 9.63
C ASP A 25 15.47 -32.92 10.57
N ARG A 26 15.76 -33.17 11.86
CA ARG A 26 15.99 -32.09 12.83
C ARG A 26 17.25 -31.31 12.48
N VAL A 27 17.11 -29.98 12.55
CA VAL A 27 18.20 -29.04 12.26
C VAL A 27 19.13 -28.96 13.46
N LEU A 28 20.43 -29.04 13.22
CA LEU A 28 21.50 -28.85 14.20
C LEU A 28 22.10 -27.45 13.99
N ARG A 29 21.98 -26.58 15.00
CA ARG A 29 22.50 -25.20 14.93
C ARG A 29 23.76 -24.99 15.75
N ARG A 30 23.87 -25.68 16.86
CA ARG A 30 24.99 -25.59 17.80
C ARG A 30 25.27 -26.94 18.45
N VAL A 31 26.42 -27.03 19.10
CA VAL A 31 26.76 -28.14 19.99
C VAL A 31 26.80 -27.61 21.41
N CYS A 32 26.23 -28.37 22.32
CA CYS A 32 26.34 -28.17 23.76
C CYS A 32 26.99 -29.42 24.39
N ALA A 33 28.22 -29.32 24.87
CA ALA A 33 28.86 -30.41 25.64
C ALA A 33 28.49 -30.22 27.11
N SER A 34 27.86 -31.25 27.72
CA SER A 34 27.45 -31.18 29.12
C SER A 34 27.44 -32.57 29.75
N ASP A 35 28.13 -32.66 30.88
CA ASP A 35 28.10 -33.80 31.78
C ASP A 35 27.45 -33.47 33.13
N LEU A 36 26.52 -32.50 33.12
CA LEU A 36 25.66 -32.16 34.25
C LEU A 36 24.36 -32.96 34.20
N LEU A 37 23.87 -33.45 35.33
CA LEU A 37 22.59 -34.15 35.38
C LEU A 37 21.40 -33.20 35.03
N HIS A 38 21.54 -31.92 35.32
CA HIS A 38 20.52 -30.86 35.06
C HIS A 38 21.06 -29.79 34.11
N PRO A 39 21.13 -30.07 32.78
CA PRO A 39 21.78 -29.20 31.82
C PRO A 39 20.88 -28.11 31.22
N MET A 40 19.58 -28.06 31.56
CA MET A 40 18.55 -27.18 30.96
C MET A 40 19.03 -25.74 30.74
N ARG A 41 19.78 -25.15 31.69
CA ARG A 41 20.25 -23.76 31.63
C ARG A 41 21.27 -23.48 30.52
N TYR A 42 21.88 -24.51 29.99
CA TYR A 42 22.98 -24.41 29.00
C TYR A 42 22.57 -24.90 27.62
N VAL A 43 21.46 -25.63 27.52
CA VAL A 43 20.91 -26.16 26.28
C VAL A 43 19.93 -25.16 25.70
N SER A 44 19.98 -24.98 24.39
CA SER A 44 19.04 -24.14 23.63
C SER A 44 18.34 -24.97 22.56
N PRO A 45 17.22 -24.48 22.01
CA PRO A 45 16.56 -25.12 20.88
C PRO A 45 17.53 -25.39 19.70
N ASP A 46 17.37 -26.54 19.08
CA ASP A 46 18.18 -27.04 17.96
C ASP A 46 19.64 -27.36 18.30
N ASP A 47 20.00 -27.51 19.59
CA ASP A 47 21.33 -27.95 20.00
C ASP A 47 21.51 -29.48 19.82
N LEU A 48 22.67 -29.90 19.34
CA LEU A 48 23.18 -31.25 19.54
C LEU A 48 23.84 -31.29 20.90
N VAL A 49 23.30 -32.05 21.85
CA VAL A 49 23.91 -32.23 23.16
C VAL A 49 24.89 -33.38 23.10
N VAL A 50 26.13 -33.14 23.53
CA VAL A 50 27.19 -34.18 23.59
C VAL A 50 27.49 -34.44 25.04
N SER A 51 27.47 -35.73 25.46
CA SER A 51 27.69 -36.13 26.87
C SER A 51 28.46 -37.43 26.99
N GLY A 52 29.45 -37.44 27.87
CA GLY A 52 30.18 -38.61 28.27
C GLY A 52 29.47 -39.47 29.33
N LEU A 53 28.23 -39.12 29.68
CA LEU A 53 27.37 -39.81 30.64
C LEU A 53 27.94 -39.86 32.06
N VAL A 54 28.88 -38.97 32.42
CA VAL A 54 29.51 -38.92 33.77
C VAL A 54 28.51 -38.63 34.89
N TRP A 55 27.41 -37.94 34.56
CA TRP A 55 26.32 -37.61 35.48
C TRP A 55 25.50 -38.84 35.90
N ARG A 56 25.50 -39.93 35.11
CA ARG A 56 24.63 -41.09 35.33
C ARG A 56 25.16 -41.96 36.47
N ARG A 57 24.35 -42.12 37.50
CA ARG A 57 24.59 -43.00 38.65
C ARG A 57 23.54 -44.10 38.76
N SER A 58 22.33 -43.82 38.31
CA SER A 58 21.17 -44.72 38.35
C SER A 58 20.34 -44.63 37.07
N PRO A 59 19.43 -45.60 36.80
CA PRO A 59 18.52 -45.51 35.63
C PRO A 59 17.61 -44.31 35.69
N GLU A 60 17.21 -43.83 36.88
CA GLU A 60 16.34 -42.67 37.05
C GLU A 60 16.99 -41.36 36.59
N ASP A 61 18.31 -41.28 36.69
CA ASP A 61 19.09 -40.12 36.22
C ASP A 61 18.94 -39.96 34.68
N SER A 62 18.88 -41.10 33.94
CA SER A 62 18.69 -41.07 32.50
C SER A 62 17.37 -40.47 32.10
N GLU A 63 16.29 -40.78 32.79
CA GLU A 63 14.96 -40.19 32.54
C GLU A 63 14.95 -38.69 32.82
N ALA A 64 15.50 -38.28 33.96
CA ALA A 64 15.56 -36.86 34.37
C ALA A 64 16.38 -36.03 33.34
N PHE A 65 17.52 -36.54 32.94
CA PHE A 65 18.40 -35.87 31.96
C PHE A 65 17.73 -35.69 30.59
N VAL A 66 17.12 -36.76 30.04
CA VAL A 66 16.46 -36.74 28.73
C VAL A 66 15.22 -35.82 28.75
N ALA A 67 14.44 -35.83 29.83
CA ALA A 67 13.26 -34.96 29.99
C ALA A 67 13.66 -33.49 29.92
N GLU A 68 14.74 -33.09 30.64
CA GLU A 68 15.25 -31.72 30.60
C GLU A 68 15.78 -31.30 29.22
N LEU A 69 16.44 -32.22 28.48
CA LEU A 69 16.91 -31.95 27.13
C LEU A 69 15.75 -31.64 26.17
N VAL A 70 14.68 -32.42 26.29
CA VAL A 70 13.49 -32.22 25.46
C VAL A 70 12.77 -30.94 25.84
N GLU A 71 12.63 -30.62 27.14
CA GLU A 71 12.05 -29.37 27.60
C GLU A 71 12.85 -28.15 27.13
N ALA A 72 14.18 -28.26 27.05
CA ALA A 72 15.07 -27.22 26.52
C ALA A 72 15.02 -27.13 24.97
N GLY A 73 14.39 -28.09 24.30
CA GLY A 73 14.30 -28.12 22.83
C GLY A 73 15.52 -28.67 22.12
N ALA A 74 16.32 -29.52 22.76
CA ALA A 74 17.47 -30.17 22.12
C ALA A 74 17.07 -30.94 20.86
N ALA A 75 17.87 -30.85 19.79
CA ALA A 75 17.61 -31.55 18.55
C ALA A 75 17.95 -33.04 18.63
N ALA A 76 19.05 -33.39 19.31
CA ALA A 76 19.52 -34.77 19.48
C ALA A 76 20.49 -34.87 20.68
N LEU A 77 20.65 -36.10 21.19
CA LEU A 77 21.69 -36.44 22.14
C LEU A 77 22.77 -37.32 21.44
N ALA A 78 24.03 -36.91 21.52
CA ALA A 78 25.19 -37.69 21.15
C ALA A 78 25.89 -38.19 22.42
N ALA A 79 25.81 -39.47 22.70
CA ALA A 79 26.30 -40.09 23.91
C ALA A 79 27.57 -40.88 23.64
N GLY A 80 28.62 -40.67 24.46
CA GLY A 80 29.87 -41.43 24.36
C GLY A 80 29.81 -42.72 25.17
N ASP A 81 30.38 -43.77 24.64
CA ASP A 81 30.44 -45.10 25.26
C ASP A 81 31.73 -45.34 26.08
N ALA A 82 32.70 -44.43 26.05
CA ALA A 82 34.05 -44.61 26.61
C ALA A 82 34.06 -44.89 28.14
N LEU A 83 33.13 -44.35 28.89
CA LEU A 83 33.07 -44.54 30.35
C LEU A 83 32.41 -45.86 30.75
N LEU A 84 31.36 -46.26 30.05
CA LEU A 84 30.49 -47.38 30.40
C LEU A 84 30.67 -48.60 29.49
N GLY A 85 31.47 -48.50 28.43
CA GLY A 85 31.74 -49.55 27.45
C GLY A 85 30.59 -49.83 26.48
N SER A 86 29.43 -49.22 26.73
CA SER A 86 28.25 -49.22 25.85
C SER A 86 27.21 -48.22 26.36
N ILE A 87 26.35 -47.76 25.48
CA ILE A 87 25.26 -46.85 25.85
C ILE A 87 24.20 -47.63 26.67
N PRO A 88 23.84 -47.15 27.88
CA PRO A 88 22.90 -47.85 28.77
C PRO A 88 21.51 -47.99 28.16
N GLY A 89 20.89 -49.16 28.36
CA GLY A 89 19.55 -49.45 27.81
C GLY A 89 18.43 -48.54 28.36
N ASP A 90 18.57 -48.11 29.62
CA ASP A 90 17.66 -47.15 30.24
C ASP A 90 17.70 -45.75 29.56
N LEU A 91 18.89 -45.32 29.10
CA LEU A 91 19.02 -44.07 28.33
C LEU A 91 18.34 -44.20 26.95
N VAL A 92 18.57 -45.35 26.28
CA VAL A 92 17.88 -45.62 24.99
C VAL A 92 16.36 -45.62 25.14
N GLU A 93 15.86 -46.26 26.22
CA GLU A 93 14.42 -46.30 26.50
C GLU A 93 13.85 -44.93 26.86
N SER A 94 14.56 -44.12 27.63
CA SER A 94 14.18 -42.74 27.94
C SER A 94 14.15 -41.89 26.66
N CYS A 95 15.14 -41.98 25.79
CA CYS A 95 15.16 -41.29 24.50
C CYS A 95 13.99 -41.71 23.60
N ARG A 96 13.59 -43.01 23.61
CA ARG A 96 12.40 -43.49 22.89
C ARG A 96 11.12 -42.89 23.45
N ARG A 97 10.95 -42.88 24.78
CA ARG A 97 9.77 -42.35 25.47
C ARG A 97 9.56 -40.87 25.20
N TYR A 98 10.63 -40.10 25.20
CA TYR A 98 10.61 -38.66 25.00
C TYR A 98 10.85 -38.24 23.54
N GLU A 99 10.87 -39.19 22.61
CA GLU A 99 11.05 -38.95 21.17
C GLU A 99 12.30 -38.10 20.85
N LEU A 100 13.41 -38.27 21.62
CA LEU A 100 14.67 -37.60 21.37
C LEU A 100 15.58 -38.48 20.53
N PRO A 101 16.11 -38.05 19.38
CA PRO A 101 17.12 -38.79 18.65
C PRO A 101 18.35 -39.03 19.50
N LEU A 102 18.86 -40.29 19.51
CA LEU A 102 20.04 -40.70 20.24
C LEU A 102 21.09 -41.29 19.28
N VAL A 103 22.26 -40.72 19.35
CA VAL A 103 23.42 -41.13 18.56
C VAL A 103 24.55 -41.58 19.49
N GLU A 104 25.17 -42.72 19.19
CA GLU A 104 26.39 -43.20 19.88
C GLU A 104 27.62 -42.58 19.22
N VAL A 105 28.50 -42.02 20.04
CA VAL A 105 29.84 -41.57 19.64
C VAL A 105 30.82 -42.65 20.08
N PRO A 106 31.46 -43.37 19.12
CA PRO A 106 32.41 -44.42 19.45
C PRO A 106 33.63 -43.91 20.21
N THR A 107 34.29 -44.78 20.99
CA THR A 107 35.49 -44.43 21.78
C THR A 107 36.65 -43.90 20.94
N GLU A 108 36.72 -44.30 19.68
CA GLU A 108 37.75 -43.88 18.73
C GLU A 108 37.58 -42.44 18.25
N VAL A 109 36.37 -41.84 18.42
CA VAL A 109 36.04 -40.48 18.01
C VAL A 109 35.94 -39.57 19.24
N SER A 110 36.72 -38.51 19.24
CA SER A 110 36.61 -37.54 20.34
C SER A 110 35.37 -36.62 20.19
N PHE A 111 34.81 -36.20 21.31
CA PHE A 111 33.75 -35.16 21.25
C PHE A 111 34.25 -33.87 20.60
N ALA A 112 35.54 -33.57 20.71
CA ALA A 112 36.13 -32.42 20.05
C ALA A 112 36.01 -32.52 18.53
N ASP A 113 36.18 -33.70 17.94
CA ASP A 113 36.06 -33.92 16.49
C ASP A 113 34.61 -33.68 16.02
N VAL A 114 33.63 -34.19 16.79
CA VAL A 114 32.17 -33.95 16.51
C VAL A 114 31.85 -32.46 16.60
N ILE A 115 32.35 -31.77 17.64
CA ILE A 115 32.13 -30.34 17.85
C ILE A 115 32.78 -29.52 16.72
N GLU A 116 34.06 -29.80 16.42
CA GLU A 116 34.82 -29.09 15.39
C GLU A 116 34.17 -29.24 14.01
N TYR A 117 33.73 -30.46 13.69
CA TYR A 117 33.05 -30.73 12.42
C TYR A 117 31.77 -29.95 12.30
N LEU A 118 30.88 -30.01 13.33
CA LEU A 118 29.61 -29.33 13.28
C LEU A 118 29.77 -27.81 13.24
N VAL A 119 30.69 -27.26 14.04
CA VAL A 119 31.00 -25.83 14.04
C VAL A 119 31.52 -25.37 12.68
N SER A 120 32.45 -26.18 12.09
CA SER A 120 33.00 -25.90 10.76
C SER A 120 31.92 -25.97 9.67
N ALA A 121 31.06 -26.99 9.68
CA ALA A 121 30.00 -27.16 8.71
C ALA A 121 28.97 -26.02 8.79
N VAL A 122 28.51 -25.67 9.99
CA VAL A 122 27.57 -24.55 10.19
C VAL A 122 28.21 -23.21 9.79
N SER A 123 29.49 -23.02 10.08
CA SER A 123 30.23 -21.81 9.68
C SER A 123 30.43 -21.74 8.17
N ALA A 124 30.74 -22.85 7.51
CA ALA A 124 30.89 -22.94 6.05
C ALA A 124 29.55 -22.66 5.34
N GLU A 125 28.43 -23.22 5.85
CA GLU A 125 27.08 -22.97 5.33
C GLU A 125 26.69 -21.47 5.42
N ARG A 126 26.94 -20.84 6.59
CA ARG A 126 26.74 -19.39 6.77
C ARG A 126 27.65 -18.56 5.86
N GLY A 127 28.90 -18.96 5.71
CA GLY A 127 29.85 -18.30 4.80
C GLY A 127 29.42 -18.39 3.34
N ALA A 128 28.94 -19.55 2.90
CA ALA A 128 28.43 -19.76 1.56
C ALA A 128 27.15 -18.91 1.29
N GLN A 129 26.22 -18.87 2.26
CA GLN A 129 25.02 -18.03 2.17
C GLN A 129 25.38 -16.55 2.05
N LEU A 130 26.28 -16.05 2.91
CA LEU A 130 26.74 -14.67 2.87
C LEU A 130 27.45 -14.33 1.54
N SER A 131 28.29 -15.24 1.04
CA SER A 131 28.96 -15.05 -0.24
C SER A 131 27.99 -15.05 -1.42
N ALA A 132 26.97 -15.90 -1.40
CA ALA A 132 25.91 -15.91 -2.40
C ALA A 132 25.09 -14.62 -2.38
N SER A 133 24.70 -14.13 -1.20
CA SER A 133 23.98 -12.85 -1.04
C SER A 133 24.82 -11.68 -1.56
N LEU A 134 26.10 -11.57 -1.16
CA LEU A 134 27.00 -10.54 -1.68
C LEU A 134 27.20 -10.63 -3.19
N GLY A 135 27.25 -11.85 -3.73
CA GLY A 135 27.34 -12.10 -5.18
C GLY A 135 26.09 -11.59 -5.91
N ARG A 136 24.90 -11.91 -5.42
CA ARG A 136 23.62 -11.41 -5.98
C ARG A 136 23.54 -9.88 -5.93
N GLN A 137 23.85 -9.28 -4.78
CA GLN A 137 23.83 -7.83 -4.61
C GLN A 137 24.78 -7.12 -5.59
N ARG A 138 26.02 -7.62 -5.72
CA ARG A 138 26.98 -7.08 -6.70
C ARG A 138 26.49 -7.19 -8.13
N GLN A 139 25.86 -8.31 -8.48
CA GLN A 139 25.31 -8.51 -9.81
C GLN A 139 24.14 -7.57 -10.11
N LEU A 140 23.21 -7.37 -9.14
CA LEU A 140 22.09 -6.43 -9.27
C LEU A 140 22.58 -4.98 -9.46
N LEU A 141 23.58 -4.57 -8.69
CA LEU A 141 24.19 -3.26 -8.82
C LEU A 141 24.94 -3.09 -10.16
N ALA A 142 25.63 -4.14 -10.63
CA ALA A 142 26.30 -4.14 -11.92
C ALA A 142 25.31 -4.01 -13.09
N ASP A 143 24.16 -4.67 -13.01
CA ASP A 143 23.10 -4.56 -14.01
C ASP A 143 22.49 -3.15 -14.04
N ALA A 144 22.22 -2.58 -12.87
CA ALA A 144 21.74 -1.21 -12.74
C ALA A 144 22.77 -0.18 -13.29
N ALA A 145 24.07 -0.42 -13.04
CA ALA A 145 25.16 0.39 -13.55
C ALA A 145 25.38 0.23 -15.07
N ALA A 146 25.10 -0.97 -15.61
CA ALA A 146 25.13 -1.24 -17.06
C ALA A 146 23.90 -0.68 -17.80
N GLY A 147 22.97 0.01 -17.12
CA GLY A 147 21.80 0.61 -17.72
C GLY A 147 20.69 -0.38 -18.05
N ARG A 148 20.70 -1.59 -17.48
CA ARG A 148 19.57 -2.52 -17.64
C ARG A 148 18.32 -1.92 -17.02
N SER A 149 17.19 -2.12 -17.68
CA SER A 149 15.89 -1.66 -17.20
C SER A 149 15.46 -2.45 -15.94
N LEU A 150 14.66 -1.81 -15.09
CA LEU A 150 14.10 -2.46 -13.90
C LEU A 150 13.27 -3.71 -14.29
N ALA A 151 12.62 -3.70 -15.46
CA ALA A 151 11.87 -4.83 -15.98
C ALA A 151 12.77 -6.05 -16.30
N GLU A 152 13.95 -5.82 -16.90
CA GLU A 152 14.91 -6.90 -17.18
C GLU A 152 15.47 -7.50 -15.89
N ILE A 153 15.73 -6.66 -14.89
CA ILE A 153 16.20 -7.11 -13.56
C ILE A 153 15.10 -7.91 -12.86
N ALA A 154 13.85 -7.42 -12.86
CA ALA A 154 12.70 -8.12 -12.30
C ALA A 154 12.48 -9.50 -12.95
N ALA A 155 12.56 -9.57 -14.29
CA ALA A 155 12.42 -10.84 -15.03
C ALA A 155 13.51 -11.87 -14.68
N ARG A 156 14.72 -11.41 -14.33
CA ARG A 156 15.77 -12.30 -13.84
C ARG A 156 15.45 -12.80 -12.44
N VAL A 157 15.14 -11.89 -11.51
CA VAL A 157 14.77 -12.26 -10.13
C VAL A 157 13.58 -13.22 -10.13
N SER A 158 12.57 -12.99 -10.97
CA SER A 158 11.42 -13.89 -11.11
C SER A 158 11.83 -15.31 -11.51
N ARG A 159 12.81 -15.44 -12.43
CA ARG A 159 13.32 -16.76 -12.83
C ARG A 159 14.13 -17.43 -11.72
N ASP A 160 14.93 -16.65 -10.98
CA ASP A 160 15.78 -17.16 -9.92
C ASP A 160 14.97 -17.69 -8.74
N ILE A 161 13.85 -17.03 -8.40
CA ILE A 161 12.97 -17.44 -7.29
C ILE A 161 11.81 -18.36 -7.71
N GLY A 162 11.55 -18.50 -9.03
CA GLY A 162 10.44 -19.30 -9.55
C GLY A 162 9.05 -18.64 -9.37
N HIS A 163 8.99 -17.37 -9.00
CA HIS A 163 7.77 -16.61 -8.75
C HIS A 163 7.78 -15.29 -9.50
N GLU A 164 6.62 -14.83 -9.94
CA GLU A 164 6.51 -13.60 -10.71
C GLU A 164 6.64 -12.35 -9.83
N CYS A 165 7.64 -11.50 -10.14
CA CYS A 165 7.88 -10.23 -9.47
C CYS A 165 7.27 -9.07 -10.26
N ARG A 166 6.47 -8.25 -9.61
CA ARG A 166 5.90 -7.00 -10.12
C ARG A 166 6.34 -5.82 -9.26
N VAL A 167 6.44 -4.65 -9.87
CA VAL A 167 6.62 -3.40 -9.13
C VAL A 167 5.40 -2.53 -9.36
N LEU A 168 4.73 -2.14 -8.28
CA LEU A 168 3.47 -1.41 -8.28
C LEU A 168 3.60 -0.13 -7.45
N THR A 169 2.73 0.83 -7.76
CA THR A 169 2.50 2.00 -6.92
C THR A 169 1.20 1.85 -6.12
N PRO A 170 0.98 2.64 -5.06
CA PRO A 170 -0.27 2.61 -4.31
C PRO A 170 -1.50 3.03 -5.11
N THR A 171 -1.33 3.74 -6.22
CA THR A 171 -2.42 4.07 -7.15
C THR A 171 -2.80 2.90 -8.06
N GLY A 172 -2.05 1.79 -7.99
CA GLY A 172 -2.22 0.61 -8.82
C GLY A 172 -1.52 0.67 -10.18
N ARG A 173 -0.67 1.68 -10.42
CA ARG A 173 0.14 1.74 -11.64
C ARG A 173 1.23 0.66 -11.60
N HIS A 174 1.35 -0.06 -12.69
CA HIS A 174 2.43 -1.02 -12.89
C HIS A 174 3.70 -0.30 -13.38
N VAL A 175 4.71 -0.20 -12.52
CA VAL A 175 6.05 0.28 -12.89
C VAL A 175 6.77 -0.82 -13.69
N VAL A 176 6.68 -2.06 -13.19
CA VAL A 176 7.11 -3.27 -13.88
C VAL A 176 5.91 -4.21 -13.93
N PRO A 177 5.28 -4.41 -15.09
CA PRO A 177 4.20 -5.37 -15.24
C PRO A 177 4.76 -6.79 -15.16
N GLY A 178 3.94 -7.74 -14.70
CA GLY A 178 4.23 -9.15 -14.79
C GLY A 178 3.89 -9.71 -16.18
N ALA A 179 4.21 -11.00 -16.41
CA ALA A 179 3.86 -11.70 -17.67
C ALA A 179 2.35 -11.86 -17.81
N ALA A 180 1.64 -12.13 -16.71
CA ALA A 180 0.18 -12.15 -16.64
C ALA A 180 -0.36 -10.78 -16.16
N ALA A 181 -1.50 -10.37 -16.70
CA ALA A 181 -2.20 -9.18 -16.21
C ALA A 181 -2.72 -9.46 -14.78
N LEU A 182 -2.50 -8.50 -13.89
CA LEU A 182 -3.12 -8.50 -12.56
C LEU A 182 -4.56 -7.99 -12.72
N ASP A 183 -5.53 -8.71 -12.19
CA ASP A 183 -6.91 -8.24 -12.22
C ASP A 183 -7.14 -7.06 -11.25
N ALA A 184 -8.28 -6.38 -11.39
CA ALA A 184 -8.59 -5.20 -10.59
C ALA A 184 -8.74 -5.53 -9.10
N ASP A 185 -9.33 -6.68 -8.77
CA ASP A 185 -9.60 -7.11 -7.40
C ASP A 185 -8.29 -7.47 -6.68
N ASP A 186 -7.37 -8.13 -7.37
CA ASP A 186 -6.03 -8.43 -6.87
C ASP A 186 -5.22 -7.14 -6.66
N CYS A 187 -5.28 -6.22 -7.62
CA CYS A 187 -4.61 -4.93 -7.51
C CYS A 187 -5.13 -4.13 -6.30
N ASP A 188 -6.43 -4.08 -6.10
CA ASP A 188 -7.08 -3.41 -4.97
C ASP A 188 -6.71 -4.06 -3.64
N ARG A 189 -6.68 -5.39 -3.59
CA ARG A 189 -6.28 -6.17 -2.41
C ARG A 189 -4.82 -5.94 -2.04
N ILE A 190 -3.92 -6.00 -3.01
CA ILE A 190 -2.49 -5.74 -2.85
C ILE A 190 -2.26 -4.33 -2.32
N THR A 191 -2.86 -3.33 -2.95
CA THR A 191 -2.73 -1.92 -2.57
C THR A 191 -3.29 -1.65 -1.18
N LYS A 192 -4.48 -2.16 -0.87
CA LYS A 192 -5.10 -2.05 0.45
C LYS A 192 -4.20 -2.67 1.53
N THR A 193 -3.69 -3.88 1.28
CA THR A 193 -2.78 -4.55 2.22
C THR A 193 -1.50 -3.76 2.42
N PHE A 194 -0.90 -3.25 1.34
CA PHE A 194 0.30 -2.41 1.41
C PHE A 194 0.07 -1.15 2.25
N LEU A 195 -1.06 -0.47 2.08
CA LEU A 195 -1.38 0.76 2.80
C LEU A 195 -1.68 0.54 4.29
N THR A 196 -2.13 -0.66 4.69
CA THR A 196 -2.62 -0.93 6.05
C THR A 196 -1.72 -1.85 6.88
N ALA A 197 -0.84 -2.64 6.28
CA ALA A 197 0.05 -3.56 7.00
C ALA A 197 0.99 -2.83 7.96
N ALA A 198 1.20 -3.36 9.17
CA ALA A 198 2.04 -2.72 10.17
C ALA A 198 3.54 -2.84 9.85
N ARG A 199 3.96 -3.92 9.18
CA ARG A 199 5.37 -4.24 8.86
C ARG A 199 5.47 -4.98 7.55
N PHE A 200 6.66 -4.99 6.96
CA PHE A 200 7.00 -5.74 5.75
C PHE A 200 8.24 -6.62 5.97
N PRO A 201 8.40 -7.71 5.21
CA PRO A 201 7.44 -8.18 4.19
C PRO A 201 6.12 -8.67 4.79
N PHE A 202 5.04 -8.65 3.99
CA PHE A 202 3.69 -9.04 4.42
C PHE A 202 2.97 -9.79 3.30
N VAL A 203 2.07 -10.73 3.64
CA VAL A 203 1.31 -11.51 2.65
C VAL A 203 -0.10 -10.95 2.49
N ALA A 204 -0.43 -10.55 1.27
CA ALA A 204 -1.78 -10.22 0.86
C ALA A 204 -2.47 -11.48 0.37
N ALA A 205 -3.33 -12.06 1.19
CA ALA A 205 -4.09 -13.27 0.88
C ALA A 205 -5.59 -13.05 1.08
N ALA A 206 -6.40 -13.76 0.28
CA ALA A 206 -7.83 -13.85 0.47
C ALA A 206 -8.29 -15.27 0.09
N PRO A 207 -9.39 -15.78 0.65
CA PRO A 207 -9.95 -17.09 0.27
C PRO A 207 -10.25 -17.14 -1.24
N GLY A 208 -9.67 -18.14 -1.92
CA GLY A 208 -9.90 -18.37 -3.36
C GLY A 208 -9.12 -17.45 -4.30
N ALA A 209 -8.30 -16.55 -3.79
CA ALA A 209 -7.43 -15.68 -4.59
C ALA A 209 -5.94 -16.07 -4.44
N ALA A 210 -5.13 -15.76 -5.43
CA ALA A 210 -3.69 -15.96 -5.35
C ALA A 210 -3.07 -15.11 -4.21
N ALA A 211 -2.23 -15.71 -3.38
CA ALA A 211 -1.46 -14.97 -2.39
C ALA A 211 -0.38 -14.13 -3.06
N HIS A 212 -0.11 -12.96 -2.51
CA HIS A 212 1.01 -12.11 -2.96
C HIS A 212 1.83 -11.66 -1.75
N SER A 213 3.12 -11.85 -1.82
CA SER A 213 4.08 -11.36 -0.83
C SER A 213 4.55 -9.96 -1.19
N LEU A 214 4.41 -9.03 -0.25
CA LEU A 214 4.65 -7.60 -0.47
C LEU A 214 5.90 -7.15 0.25
N PHE A 215 6.74 -6.39 -0.46
CA PHE A 215 7.95 -5.77 0.06
C PHE A 215 7.93 -4.26 -0.23
N THR A 216 8.46 -3.46 0.68
CA THR A 216 8.58 -2.02 0.47
C THR A 216 9.79 -1.69 -0.40
N VAL A 217 9.65 -0.71 -1.27
CA VAL A 217 10.76 -0.14 -2.04
C VAL A 217 11.33 1.06 -1.29
N GLY A 218 12.55 0.90 -0.76
CA GLY A 218 13.22 1.89 0.09
C GLY A 218 13.02 1.65 1.60
N THR A 219 13.72 2.43 2.41
CA THR A 219 13.80 2.26 3.87
C THR A 219 12.76 3.04 4.68
N GLY A 220 11.99 3.93 4.06
CA GLY A 220 11.03 4.80 4.73
C GLY A 220 9.59 4.28 4.61
N LEU A 221 8.97 3.98 5.75
CA LEU A 221 7.51 3.74 5.84
C LEU A 221 6.72 5.05 5.95
N ASP A 222 7.41 6.19 6.06
CA ASP A 222 6.84 7.47 6.46
C ASP A 222 5.86 8.06 5.44
N ASN A 223 5.90 7.62 4.18
CA ASN A 223 4.93 8.04 3.18
C ASN A 223 4.52 6.90 2.24
N ARG A 224 3.71 5.99 2.75
CA ARG A 224 3.20 4.85 1.97
C ARG A 224 2.39 5.24 0.76
N LEU A 225 1.75 6.41 0.78
CA LEU A 225 0.91 6.89 -0.32
C LEU A 225 1.71 7.15 -1.60
N THR A 226 3.03 7.32 -1.50
CA THR A 226 3.93 7.58 -2.63
C THR A 226 5.02 6.52 -2.81
N SER A 227 5.12 5.54 -1.91
CA SER A 227 6.13 4.49 -1.99
C SER A 227 5.78 3.43 -3.02
N TRP A 228 6.76 2.96 -3.79
CA TRP A 228 6.57 1.77 -4.61
C TRP A 228 6.60 0.51 -3.74
N MET A 229 6.05 -0.58 -4.27
CA MET A 229 6.09 -1.90 -3.65
C MET A 229 6.49 -2.96 -4.67
N VAL A 230 7.22 -3.97 -4.20
CA VAL A 230 7.40 -5.21 -4.94
C VAL A 230 6.31 -6.18 -4.48
N ALA A 231 5.53 -6.69 -5.42
CA ALA A 231 4.53 -7.71 -5.22
C ALA A 231 4.97 -8.99 -5.93
N VAL A 232 5.12 -10.07 -5.19
CA VAL A 232 5.55 -11.36 -5.71
C VAL A 232 4.46 -12.38 -5.49
N GLU A 233 4.09 -13.13 -6.52
CA GLU A 233 3.09 -14.18 -6.43
C GLU A 233 3.56 -15.29 -5.48
N GLY A 234 2.64 -15.79 -4.66
CA GLY A 234 2.92 -16.81 -3.64
C GLY A 234 3.07 -16.26 -2.23
N ASP A 235 3.10 -17.20 -1.28
CA ASP A 235 3.28 -16.90 0.15
C ASP A 235 4.76 -17.04 0.53
N LEU A 236 5.37 -15.96 0.99
CA LEU A 236 6.79 -15.95 1.38
C LEU A 236 7.14 -16.94 2.52
N ARG A 237 6.13 -17.41 3.26
CA ARG A 237 6.33 -18.41 4.32
C ARG A 237 6.70 -19.78 3.77
N ASP A 238 6.35 -20.04 2.50
CA ASP A 238 6.65 -21.28 1.80
C ASP A 238 7.95 -21.19 0.99
N TRP A 239 8.61 -20.01 0.97
CA TRP A 239 9.82 -19.81 0.19
C TRP A 239 11.08 -20.16 0.99
N PRO A 240 12.15 -20.60 0.30
CA PRO A 240 13.47 -20.64 0.88
C PRO A 240 13.93 -19.26 1.36
N SER A 241 14.77 -19.22 2.39
CA SER A 241 15.30 -17.95 2.95
C SER A 241 16.02 -17.08 1.93
N ASP A 242 16.73 -17.71 0.99
CA ASP A 242 17.44 -17.03 -0.09
C ASP A 242 16.50 -16.35 -1.11
N GLY A 243 15.29 -16.87 -1.31
CA GLY A 243 14.26 -16.23 -2.13
C GLY A 243 13.77 -14.91 -1.53
N VAL A 244 13.52 -14.88 -0.22
CA VAL A 244 13.14 -13.66 0.50
C VAL A 244 14.25 -12.60 0.45
N GLU A 245 15.51 -13.03 0.62
CA GLU A 245 16.68 -12.15 0.50
C GLU A 245 16.82 -11.58 -0.91
N ALA A 246 16.68 -12.39 -1.96
CA ALA A 246 16.77 -11.94 -3.35
C ALA A 246 15.73 -10.88 -3.70
N VAL A 247 14.49 -11.02 -3.22
CA VAL A 247 13.43 -10.00 -3.41
C VAL A 247 13.73 -8.73 -2.61
N THR A 248 14.28 -8.84 -1.41
CA THR A 248 14.67 -7.68 -0.59
C THR A 248 15.81 -6.89 -1.26
N GLU A 249 16.78 -7.58 -1.83
CA GLU A 249 17.88 -6.97 -2.61
C GLU A 249 17.31 -6.28 -3.87
N PHE A 250 16.39 -6.95 -4.58
CA PHE A 250 15.69 -6.34 -5.73
C PHE A 250 14.89 -5.09 -5.35
N ALA A 251 14.19 -5.10 -4.23
CA ALA A 251 13.47 -3.92 -3.73
C ALA A 251 14.42 -2.73 -3.47
N SER A 252 15.67 -2.99 -3.09
CA SER A 252 16.70 -1.95 -2.94
C SER A 252 17.13 -1.35 -4.28
N VAL A 253 17.21 -2.17 -5.34
CA VAL A 253 17.48 -1.68 -6.70
C VAL A 253 16.28 -0.89 -7.24
N ALA A 254 15.05 -1.37 -7.00
CA ALA A 254 13.84 -0.64 -7.35
C ALA A 254 13.76 0.72 -6.65
N ALA A 255 14.31 0.86 -5.43
CA ALA A 255 14.41 2.14 -4.73
C ALA A 255 15.33 3.13 -5.45
N LEU A 256 16.44 2.66 -6.03
CA LEU A 256 17.33 3.50 -6.85
C LEU A 256 16.63 3.97 -8.13
N ASP A 257 15.87 3.09 -8.78
CA ASP A 257 15.12 3.44 -9.98
C ASP A 257 13.99 4.43 -9.68
N ARG A 258 13.27 4.23 -8.55
CA ARG A 258 12.31 5.20 -8.04
C ARG A 258 12.94 6.58 -7.80
N PHE A 259 14.12 6.63 -7.22
CA PHE A 259 14.84 7.88 -7.01
C PHE A 259 15.14 8.58 -8.36
N ARG A 260 15.61 7.84 -9.36
CA ARG A 260 15.85 8.37 -10.71
C ARG A 260 14.56 8.91 -11.34
N TRP A 261 13.45 8.21 -11.18
CA TRP A 261 12.15 8.65 -11.67
C TRP A 261 11.70 9.96 -11.02
N VAL A 262 11.85 10.10 -9.70
CA VAL A 262 11.53 11.33 -8.96
C VAL A 262 12.42 12.50 -9.42
N GLU A 263 13.72 12.26 -9.62
CA GLU A 263 14.64 13.28 -10.08
C GLU A 263 14.34 13.73 -11.52
N ALA A 264 14.00 12.81 -12.40
CA ALA A 264 13.58 13.13 -13.77
C ALA A 264 12.30 13.98 -13.79
N ALA A 265 11.32 13.65 -12.94
CA ALA A 265 10.08 14.42 -12.81
C ALA A 265 10.32 15.87 -12.35
N ARG A 266 11.37 16.15 -11.56
CA ARG A 266 11.68 17.51 -11.09
C ARG A 266 11.93 18.52 -12.21
N GLY A 267 12.59 18.11 -13.30
CA GLY A 267 12.82 18.98 -14.45
C GLY A 267 11.53 19.40 -15.15
N ILE A 268 10.64 18.44 -15.38
CA ILE A 268 9.32 18.68 -15.99
C ILE A 268 8.43 19.50 -15.06
N ARG A 269 8.51 19.27 -13.77
CA ARG A 269 7.74 19.97 -12.74
C ARG A 269 7.93 21.48 -12.78
N HIS A 270 9.18 21.96 -12.87
CA HIS A 270 9.45 23.39 -12.94
C HIS A 270 8.81 24.04 -14.17
N ILE A 271 8.87 23.37 -15.31
CA ILE A 271 8.24 23.85 -16.55
C ILE A 271 6.71 23.87 -16.42
N ALA A 272 6.13 22.84 -15.78
CA ALA A 272 4.71 22.79 -15.52
C ALA A 272 4.23 23.91 -14.56
N GLU A 273 5.01 24.22 -13.52
CA GLU A 273 4.75 25.33 -12.60
C GLU A 273 4.76 26.68 -13.31
N GLU A 274 5.69 26.89 -14.25
CA GLU A 274 5.71 28.09 -15.07
C GLU A 274 4.45 28.17 -15.97
N ALA A 275 4.03 27.06 -16.60
CA ALA A 275 2.84 27.03 -17.45
C ALA A 275 1.56 27.35 -16.64
N VAL A 276 1.41 26.73 -15.48
CA VAL A 276 0.29 26.98 -14.56
C VAL A 276 0.32 28.43 -14.05
N GLY A 277 1.48 28.93 -13.65
CA GLY A 277 1.66 30.32 -13.17
C GLY A 277 1.33 31.35 -14.24
N LEU A 278 1.68 31.12 -15.52
CA LEU A 278 1.30 31.95 -16.66
C LEU A 278 -0.22 31.93 -16.87
N ALA A 279 -0.85 30.76 -16.81
CA ALA A 279 -2.30 30.64 -16.95
C ALA A 279 -3.05 31.42 -15.83
N GLU A 280 -2.57 31.32 -14.60
CA GLU A 280 -3.14 32.03 -13.44
C GLU A 280 -2.95 33.56 -13.48
N SER A 281 -1.89 34.04 -14.15
CA SER A 281 -1.58 35.48 -14.28
C SER A 281 -2.12 36.12 -15.55
N GLY A 282 -2.83 35.38 -16.40
CA GLY A 282 -3.33 35.88 -17.66
C GLY A 282 -2.24 36.01 -18.75
N GLY A 283 -1.21 35.17 -18.69
CA GLY A 283 -0.15 35.10 -19.69
C GLY A 283 -0.65 34.74 -21.07
N SER A 284 0.15 34.99 -22.10
CA SER A 284 -0.26 34.76 -23.49
C SER A 284 -0.37 33.27 -23.80
N GLN A 285 -1.32 32.92 -24.68
CA GLN A 285 -1.49 31.51 -25.13
C GLN A 285 -0.22 30.95 -25.80
N LEU A 286 0.57 31.82 -26.47
CA LEU A 286 1.83 31.42 -27.11
C LEU A 286 2.88 31.00 -26.05
N GLU A 287 2.99 31.74 -24.95
CA GLU A 287 3.92 31.44 -23.87
C GLU A 287 3.51 30.15 -23.15
N ILE A 288 2.23 30.02 -22.81
CA ILE A 288 1.68 28.79 -22.20
C ILE A 288 1.96 27.59 -23.11
N GLY A 289 1.64 27.69 -24.42
CA GLY A 289 1.89 26.65 -25.40
C GLY A 289 3.37 26.29 -25.57
N ALA A 290 4.27 27.27 -25.42
CA ALA A 290 5.71 26.99 -25.43
C ALA A 290 6.15 26.17 -24.23
N ARG A 291 5.65 26.46 -23.02
CA ARG A 291 5.94 25.70 -21.81
C ARG A 291 5.33 24.27 -21.85
N LEU A 292 4.12 24.11 -22.37
CA LEU A 292 3.50 22.80 -22.55
C LEU A 292 4.33 21.91 -23.49
N ARG A 293 4.85 22.46 -24.59
CA ARG A 293 5.78 21.72 -25.48
C ARG A 293 7.06 21.29 -24.77
N GLN A 294 7.63 22.17 -23.95
CA GLN A 294 8.83 21.83 -23.16
C GLN A 294 8.54 20.73 -22.12
N ALA A 295 7.30 20.64 -21.63
CA ALA A 295 6.82 19.58 -20.75
C ALA A 295 6.37 18.33 -21.53
N GLU A 296 6.73 18.22 -22.83
CA GLU A 296 6.38 17.10 -23.71
C GLU A 296 4.86 16.94 -23.97
N LEU A 297 4.06 17.95 -23.65
CA LEU A 297 2.65 18.01 -24.01
C LEU A 297 2.49 18.72 -25.37
N ASN A 298 1.76 18.08 -26.30
CA ASN A 298 1.46 18.73 -27.55
C ASN A 298 0.45 19.88 -27.32
N PRO A 299 0.81 21.14 -27.68
CA PRO A 299 -0.07 22.29 -27.44
C PRO A 299 -1.32 22.34 -28.31
N HIS A 300 -1.49 21.38 -29.23
CA HIS A 300 -2.67 21.25 -30.09
C HIS A 300 -3.65 20.18 -29.59
N ASP A 301 -3.20 19.31 -28.71
CA ASP A 301 -4.03 18.27 -28.13
C ASP A 301 -4.84 18.82 -26.93
N PRO A 302 -6.07 18.33 -26.73
CA PRO A 302 -6.85 18.72 -25.57
C PRO A 302 -6.17 18.30 -24.26
N VAL A 303 -6.18 19.22 -23.31
CA VAL A 303 -5.60 19.01 -21.97
C VAL A 303 -6.73 19.02 -20.93
N ILE A 304 -6.67 18.07 -20.03
CA ILE A 304 -7.51 17.99 -18.85
C ILE A 304 -6.68 18.49 -17.65
N VAL A 305 -7.26 19.37 -16.87
CA VAL A 305 -6.66 19.85 -15.62
C VAL A 305 -7.25 19.07 -14.45
N VAL A 306 -6.39 18.54 -13.60
CA VAL A 306 -6.74 17.91 -12.33
C VAL A 306 -6.18 18.75 -11.20
N VAL A 307 -7.04 19.20 -10.28
CA VAL A 307 -6.63 19.91 -9.05
C VAL A 307 -6.96 19.04 -7.86
N ALA A 308 -5.97 18.78 -7.01
CA ALA A 308 -6.15 17.92 -5.85
C ALA A 308 -5.36 18.41 -4.63
N ASP A 309 -5.89 18.15 -3.44
CA ASP A 309 -5.19 18.34 -2.18
C ASP A 309 -5.67 17.36 -1.10
N PHE A 310 -4.91 17.31 -0.02
CA PHE A 310 -5.38 16.76 1.23
C PHE A 310 -6.12 17.87 1.98
N ALA A 311 -7.43 17.71 2.19
CA ALA A 311 -8.28 18.75 2.78
C ALA A 311 -7.77 19.17 4.17
N GLY A 312 -7.50 20.47 4.32
CA GLY A 312 -6.97 21.04 5.55
C GLY A 312 -5.49 20.76 5.86
N ARG A 313 -4.69 20.19 4.90
CA ARG A 313 -3.28 19.83 5.10
C ARG A 313 -2.37 20.37 3.99
N PRO A 314 -2.08 21.67 3.99
CA PRO A 314 -1.20 22.28 3.01
C PRO A 314 0.25 21.75 3.09
N ASP A 315 0.67 21.23 4.25
CA ASP A 315 1.95 20.57 4.46
C ASP A 315 2.12 19.26 3.65
N MET A 316 1.04 18.68 3.14
CA MET A 316 1.08 17.49 2.30
C MET A 316 1.10 17.76 0.79
N LEU A 317 1.39 19.00 0.37
CA LEU A 317 1.43 19.39 -1.05
C LEU A 317 2.42 18.53 -1.86
N GLU A 318 3.62 18.29 -1.32
CA GLU A 318 4.63 17.47 -2.00
C GLU A 318 4.16 16.02 -2.20
N THR A 319 3.49 15.46 -1.19
CA THR A 319 2.87 14.13 -1.28
C THR A 319 1.80 14.10 -2.36
N MET A 320 0.90 15.10 -2.40
CA MET A 320 -0.16 15.18 -3.40
C MET A 320 0.42 15.31 -4.80
N ARG A 321 1.45 16.14 -4.98
CA ARG A 321 2.11 16.31 -6.27
C ARG A 321 2.73 14.99 -6.77
N THR A 322 3.43 14.26 -5.90
CA THR A 322 3.99 12.94 -6.24
C THR A 322 2.90 11.93 -6.61
N ILE A 323 1.74 11.97 -5.93
CA ILE A 323 0.57 11.15 -6.30
C ILE A 323 0.06 11.54 -7.68
N LEU A 324 -0.04 12.85 -7.98
CA LEU A 324 -0.49 13.33 -9.28
C LEU A 324 0.50 13.01 -10.42
N GLU A 325 1.80 13.03 -10.15
CA GLU A 325 2.83 12.55 -11.09
C GLU A 325 2.64 11.05 -11.39
N ASP A 326 2.37 10.25 -10.35
CA ASP A 326 2.14 8.83 -10.50
C ASP A 326 0.87 8.52 -11.31
N VAL A 327 -0.20 9.25 -11.03
CA VAL A 327 -1.46 9.17 -11.81
C VAL A 327 -1.24 9.68 -13.24
N GLY A 328 -0.50 10.79 -13.41
CA GLY A 328 -0.16 11.35 -14.71
C GLY A 328 0.59 10.37 -15.61
N ALA A 329 1.47 9.56 -15.02
CA ALA A 329 2.23 8.53 -15.74
C ALA A 329 1.36 7.41 -16.36
N LEU A 330 0.06 7.35 -16.05
CA LEU A 330 -0.91 6.48 -16.72
C LEU A 330 -1.33 7.01 -18.11
N PHE A 331 -1.13 8.30 -18.36
CA PHE A 331 -1.58 8.99 -19.60
C PHE A 331 -0.43 9.45 -20.49
N GLY A 332 0.80 9.40 -20.00
CA GLY A 332 1.99 9.85 -20.72
C GLY A 332 3.04 10.44 -19.80
N PRO A 333 3.82 11.43 -20.25
CA PRO A 333 4.77 12.13 -19.38
C PRO A 333 4.04 12.73 -18.17
N PRO A 334 4.54 12.52 -16.91
CA PRO A 334 3.87 13.00 -15.72
C PRO A 334 4.07 14.51 -15.56
N VAL A 335 3.09 15.31 -15.97
CA VAL A 335 3.13 16.77 -15.87
C VAL A 335 2.31 17.20 -14.67
N ALA A 336 2.98 17.46 -13.54
CA ALA A 336 2.36 17.97 -12.32
C ALA A 336 3.09 19.23 -11.82
N ALA A 337 2.33 20.11 -11.20
CA ALA A 337 2.75 21.41 -10.71
C ALA A 337 2.11 21.73 -9.35
N SER A 338 2.53 22.84 -8.76
CA SER A 338 1.84 23.48 -7.65
C SER A 338 1.12 24.74 -8.15
N GLY A 339 -0.16 24.87 -7.85
CA GLY A 339 -0.89 26.12 -8.06
C GLY A 339 -0.49 27.17 -7.02
N ARG A 340 -0.75 28.46 -7.29
CA ARG A 340 -0.52 29.57 -6.35
C ARG A 340 -1.33 29.44 -5.06
N ASP A 341 -2.41 28.72 -5.11
CA ASP A 341 -3.27 28.40 -3.96
C ASP A 341 -2.73 27.27 -3.07
N GLY A 342 -1.52 26.75 -3.36
CA GLY A 342 -0.89 25.68 -2.60
C GLY A 342 -1.52 24.30 -2.83
N ARG A 343 -2.18 24.08 -3.98
CA ARG A 343 -2.77 22.79 -4.37
C ARG A 343 -1.94 22.13 -5.46
N GLY A 344 -2.00 20.78 -5.50
CA GLY A 344 -1.42 20.03 -6.59
C GLY A 344 -2.26 20.18 -7.86
N VAL A 345 -1.59 20.37 -9.00
CA VAL A 345 -2.20 20.48 -10.33
C VAL A 345 -1.54 19.45 -11.25
N ALA A 346 -2.32 18.66 -11.97
CA ALA A 346 -1.80 17.83 -13.05
C ALA A 346 -2.43 18.25 -14.40
N LEU A 347 -1.63 18.18 -15.45
CA LEU A 347 -2.04 18.45 -16.83
C LEU A 347 -1.98 17.14 -17.59
N LEU A 348 -3.14 16.59 -17.96
CA LEU A 348 -3.27 15.25 -18.51
C LEU A 348 -3.79 15.31 -19.95
N PRO A 349 -3.18 14.60 -20.91
CA PRO A 349 -3.74 14.45 -22.24
C PRO A 349 -4.93 13.46 -22.22
N GLY A 350 -5.93 13.65 -23.07
CA GLY A 350 -7.04 12.72 -23.22
C GLY A 350 -8.42 13.36 -23.18
N THR A 351 -9.46 12.50 -23.12
CA THR A 351 -10.85 12.96 -22.98
C THR A 351 -11.24 13.05 -21.50
N ALA A 352 -12.17 13.94 -21.16
CA ALA A 352 -12.60 14.13 -19.78
C ALA A 352 -13.17 12.85 -19.14
N ALA A 353 -13.94 12.07 -19.90
CA ALA A 353 -14.53 10.83 -19.42
C ALA A 353 -13.48 9.75 -19.09
N ASP A 354 -12.51 9.53 -19.97
CA ASP A 354 -11.44 8.54 -19.77
C ASP A 354 -10.53 8.93 -18.60
N VAL A 355 -10.16 10.23 -18.53
CA VAL A 355 -9.32 10.76 -17.45
C VAL A 355 -10.06 10.66 -16.10
N ALA A 356 -11.32 11.08 -16.03
CA ALA A 356 -12.09 11.06 -14.79
C ALA A 356 -12.25 9.64 -14.23
N GLY A 357 -12.54 8.66 -15.09
CA GLY A 357 -12.65 7.25 -14.69
C GLY A 357 -11.34 6.70 -14.12
N THR A 358 -10.24 6.90 -14.84
CA THR A 358 -8.91 6.41 -14.45
C THR A 358 -8.39 7.10 -13.19
N VAL A 359 -8.50 8.43 -13.10
CA VAL A 359 -8.11 9.21 -11.90
C VAL A 359 -8.91 8.77 -10.69
N ARG A 360 -10.23 8.59 -10.84
CA ARG A 360 -11.09 8.11 -9.75
C ARG A 360 -10.67 6.73 -9.28
N ALA A 361 -10.45 5.80 -10.18
CA ALA A 361 -10.01 4.44 -9.84
C ALA A 361 -8.66 4.45 -9.11
N ALA A 362 -7.67 5.16 -9.65
CA ALA A 362 -6.32 5.25 -9.09
C ALA A 362 -6.32 5.87 -7.68
N LEU A 363 -7.00 7.01 -7.50
CA LEU A 363 -7.02 7.70 -6.21
C LEU A 363 -7.90 7.01 -5.16
N SER A 364 -8.98 6.34 -5.57
CA SER A 364 -9.83 5.57 -4.64
C SER A 364 -9.05 4.42 -3.96
N ARG A 365 -8.04 3.86 -4.62
CA ARG A 365 -7.14 2.86 -4.02
C ARG A 365 -6.37 3.39 -2.82
N LEU A 366 -6.13 4.71 -2.76
CA LEU A 366 -5.44 5.34 -1.64
C LEU A 366 -6.30 5.46 -0.38
N ALA A 367 -7.64 5.30 -0.49
CA ALA A 367 -8.58 5.49 0.62
C ALA A 367 -8.19 4.76 1.92
N PRO A 368 -7.69 3.51 1.91
CA PRO A 368 -7.26 2.84 3.13
C PRO A 368 -6.06 3.49 3.84
N GLY A 369 -5.24 4.25 3.11
CA GLY A 369 -4.00 4.87 3.61
C GLY A 369 -4.15 6.34 4.02
N VAL A 370 -5.23 7.04 3.62
CA VAL A 370 -5.37 8.49 3.89
C VAL A 370 -5.81 8.80 5.32
N GLY A 371 -6.28 7.80 6.07
CA GLY A 371 -6.66 7.95 7.47
C GLY A 371 -7.78 8.99 7.66
N ARG A 372 -7.51 10.02 8.49
CA ARG A 372 -8.46 11.09 8.80
C ARG A 372 -8.34 12.33 7.90
N THR A 373 -7.47 12.29 6.90
CA THR A 373 -7.18 13.43 6.01
C THR A 373 -7.72 13.14 4.61
N PRO A 374 -8.94 13.56 4.28
CA PRO A 374 -9.56 13.22 3.01
C PRO A 374 -8.84 13.89 1.83
N ILE A 375 -8.89 13.23 0.67
CA ILE A 375 -8.42 13.77 -0.61
C ILE A 375 -9.61 14.33 -1.38
N ALA A 376 -9.54 15.60 -1.76
CA ALA A 376 -10.50 16.26 -2.64
C ALA A 376 -9.89 16.49 -4.02
N VAL A 377 -10.60 16.06 -5.06
CA VAL A 377 -10.12 16.11 -6.45
C VAL A 377 -11.15 16.72 -7.36
N GLY A 378 -10.75 17.70 -8.12
CA GLY A 378 -11.55 18.29 -9.19
C GLY A 378 -10.88 18.10 -10.54
N ILE A 379 -11.66 17.74 -11.54
CA ILE A 379 -11.22 17.49 -12.91
C ILE A 379 -11.98 18.46 -13.81
N SER A 380 -11.27 19.16 -14.71
CA SER A 380 -11.91 20.01 -15.72
C SER A 380 -12.57 19.19 -16.83
N THR A 381 -13.42 19.80 -17.60
CA THR A 381 -13.73 19.32 -18.94
C THR A 381 -12.50 19.47 -19.85
N SER A 382 -12.55 18.85 -21.04
CA SER A 382 -11.48 18.96 -22.02
C SER A 382 -11.37 20.41 -22.53
N SER A 383 -10.17 20.96 -22.51
CA SER A 383 -9.92 22.31 -22.98
C SER A 383 -8.79 22.37 -24.01
N ALA A 384 -8.90 23.27 -24.98
CA ALA A 384 -7.77 23.63 -25.78
C ALA A 384 -6.69 24.28 -24.89
N PRO A 385 -5.39 24.11 -25.20
CA PRO A 385 -4.29 24.66 -24.40
C PRO A 385 -4.38 26.16 -24.15
N GLY A 386 -4.99 26.92 -25.07
CA GLY A 386 -5.27 28.34 -24.91
C GLY A 386 -6.34 28.68 -23.88
N ALA A 387 -7.13 27.72 -23.41
CA ALA A 387 -8.13 27.88 -22.39
C ALA A 387 -7.71 27.31 -21.01
N LEU A 388 -6.39 27.09 -20.81
CA LEU A 388 -5.85 26.49 -19.59
C LEU A 388 -6.31 27.22 -18.30
N ALA A 389 -6.41 28.56 -18.34
CA ALA A 389 -6.91 29.35 -17.22
C ALA A 389 -8.34 28.98 -16.84
N GLY A 390 -9.25 28.83 -17.84
CA GLY A 390 -10.64 28.42 -17.61
C GLY A 390 -10.72 26.99 -17.06
N ALA A 391 -9.93 26.07 -17.60
CA ALA A 391 -9.86 24.69 -17.13
C ALA A 391 -9.33 24.59 -15.69
N LEU A 392 -8.36 25.43 -15.29
CA LEU A 392 -7.88 25.52 -13.91
C LEU A 392 -8.99 25.95 -12.96
N GLU A 393 -9.75 26.99 -13.30
CA GLU A 393 -10.86 27.46 -12.47
C GLU A 393 -11.98 26.43 -12.37
N GLU A 394 -12.31 25.74 -13.46
CA GLU A 394 -13.27 24.66 -13.48
C GLU A 394 -12.82 23.49 -12.56
N ALA A 395 -11.58 23.06 -12.68
CA ALA A 395 -11.03 22.00 -11.84
C ALA A 395 -10.99 22.40 -10.35
N ARG A 396 -10.61 23.64 -10.04
CA ARG A 396 -10.63 24.18 -8.68
C ARG A 396 -12.03 24.15 -8.08
N TYR A 397 -13.00 24.49 -8.90
CA TYR A 397 -14.38 24.46 -8.46
C TYR A 397 -14.88 23.02 -8.24
N SER A 398 -14.64 22.13 -9.19
CA SER A 398 -14.96 20.71 -9.06
C SER A 398 -14.32 20.12 -7.80
N ARG A 399 -13.09 20.51 -7.47
CA ARG A 399 -12.41 20.13 -6.22
C ARG A 399 -13.14 20.63 -4.96
N ARG A 400 -13.63 21.88 -4.96
CA ARG A 400 -14.43 22.39 -3.84
C ARG A 400 -15.72 21.58 -3.64
N LEU A 401 -16.36 21.18 -4.73
CA LEU A 401 -17.52 20.29 -4.65
C LEU A 401 -17.16 18.91 -4.12
N ALA A 402 -16.00 18.38 -4.51
CA ALA A 402 -15.50 17.12 -3.98
C ALA A 402 -15.26 17.20 -2.45
N GLU A 403 -14.69 18.29 -1.96
CA GLU A 403 -14.51 18.54 -0.53
C GLU A 403 -15.86 18.58 0.23
N LEU A 404 -16.86 19.25 -0.33
CA LEU A 404 -18.21 19.31 0.25
C LEU A 404 -18.96 17.97 0.20
N ARG A 405 -18.71 17.15 -0.84
CA ARG A 405 -19.28 15.80 -0.97
C ARG A 405 -18.76 14.87 0.14
N GLY A 406 -17.52 15.08 0.57
CA GLY A 406 -16.89 14.33 1.65
C GLY A 406 -16.47 12.91 1.26
N GLY A 407 -16.04 12.12 2.26
CA GLY A 407 -15.49 10.78 2.07
C GLY A 407 -13.95 10.78 2.08
N PRO A 408 -13.30 9.60 2.17
CA PRO A 408 -11.84 9.50 2.25
C PRO A 408 -11.16 9.98 0.97
N VAL A 409 -11.75 9.72 -0.19
CA VAL A 409 -11.34 10.25 -1.50
C VAL A 409 -12.60 10.63 -2.27
N SER A 410 -12.71 11.90 -2.65
CA SER A 410 -13.83 12.42 -3.41
C SER A 410 -13.34 13.04 -4.71
N VAL A 411 -13.90 12.58 -5.84
CA VAL A 411 -13.54 13.03 -7.19
C VAL A 411 -14.78 13.58 -7.87
N VAL A 412 -14.71 14.82 -8.35
CA VAL A 412 -15.77 15.48 -9.13
C VAL A 412 -15.20 15.93 -10.46
N SER A 413 -15.84 15.52 -11.55
CA SER A 413 -15.53 16.00 -12.91
C SER A 413 -16.39 17.19 -13.29
N GLY A 414 -15.86 18.09 -14.13
CA GLY A 414 -16.61 19.21 -14.69
C GLY A 414 -17.86 18.76 -15.47
N GLU A 415 -17.86 17.56 -16.04
CA GLU A 415 -19.03 16.98 -16.70
C GLU A 415 -20.18 16.68 -15.71
N GLU A 416 -19.87 16.40 -14.43
CA GLU A 416 -20.85 16.20 -13.36
C GLU A 416 -21.43 17.53 -12.86
N VAL A 417 -20.80 18.64 -13.25
CA VAL A 417 -21.15 19.98 -12.78
C VAL A 417 -22.16 20.61 -13.72
N THR A 418 -23.38 20.76 -13.25
CA THR A 418 -24.42 21.45 -14.04
C THR A 418 -24.08 22.93 -14.24
N SER A 419 -24.49 23.50 -15.39
CA SER A 419 -24.13 24.87 -15.82
C SER A 419 -24.33 25.96 -14.77
N TYR A 420 -25.41 25.90 -13.95
CA TYR A 420 -25.65 26.88 -12.89
C TYR A 420 -24.64 26.77 -11.73
N VAL A 421 -24.10 25.58 -11.51
CA VAL A 421 -23.13 25.34 -10.44
C VAL A 421 -21.80 26.01 -10.81
N LEU A 422 -21.42 26.00 -12.09
CA LEU A 422 -20.29 26.77 -12.62
C LEU A 422 -20.47 28.28 -12.44
N LEU A 423 -21.69 28.80 -12.71
CA LEU A 423 -21.98 30.21 -12.51
C LEU A 423 -21.86 30.62 -11.03
N LEU A 424 -22.36 29.81 -10.11
CA LEU A 424 -22.22 30.06 -8.67
C LEU A 424 -20.77 29.99 -8.20
N ALA A 425 -19.94 29.22 -8.88
CA ALA A 425 -18.52 29.07 -8.56
C ALA A 425 -17.70 30.35 -8.78
N THR A 426 -18.05 31.12 -9.78
CA THR A 426 -17.36 32.39 -10.09
C THR A 426 -17.70 33.50 -9.10
N VAL A 427 -18.74 33.31 -8.29
CA VAL A 427 -19.20 34.29 -7.30
C VAL A 427 -18.52 34.05 -5.95
N PRO A 428 -17.85 35.05 -5.33
CA PRO A 428 -17.25 34.93 -4.01
C PRO A 428 -18.23 34.40 -2.95
N ASP A 429 -17.73 33.56 -2.03
CA ASP A 429 -18.52 32.91 -0.98
C ASP A 429 -19.33 33.92 -0.13
N GLU A 430 -18.76 35.08 0.16
CA GLU A 430 -19.40 36.12 0.93
C GLU A 430 -20.63 36.69 0.19
N VAL A 431 -20.50 36.89 -1.13
CA VAL A 431 -21.59 37.36 -1.99
C VAL A 431 -22.67 36.30 -2.09
N ARG A 432 -22.31 35.03 -2.24
CA ARG A 432 -23.29 33.92 -2.27
C ARG A 432 -24.06 33.79 -0.97
N ARG A 433 -23.38 33.86 0.18
CA ARG A 433 -24.03 33.83 1.50
C ARG A 433 -24.94 35.00 1.71
N THR A 434 -24.50 36.19 1.32
CA THR A 434 -25.34 37.41 1.40
C THR A 434 -26.59 37.29 0.53
N PHE A 435 -26.44 36.75 -0.70
CA PHE A 435 -27.57 36.48 -1.57
C PHE A 435 -28.53 35.44 -0.97
N ALA A 436 -28.03 34.31 -0.50
CA ALA A 436 -28.85 33.27 0.14
C ALA A 436 -29.57 33.79 1.39
N ALA A 437 -28.89 34.56 2.24
CA ALA A 437 -29.49 35.17 3.43
C ALA A 437 -30.57 36.17 3.06
N ARG A 438 -30.39 36.95 2.00
CA ARG A 438 -31.39 37.91 1.53
C ARG A 438 -32.63 37.23 0.97
N VAL A 439 -32.46 36.13 0.22
CA VAL A 439 -33.56 35.43 -0.44
C VAL A 439 -34.29 34.48 0.51
N LEU A 440 -33.53 33.65 1.25
CA LEU A 440 -34.07 32.58 2.10
C LEU A 440 -34.08 32.89 3.59
N GLY A 441 -33.44 33.97 4.04
CA GLY A 441 -33.36 34.32 5.45
C GLY A 441 -34.70 34.28 6.20
N PRO A 442 -35.80 34.84 5.65
CA PRO A 442 -37.11 34.77 6.29
C PRO A 442 -37.66 33.33 6.44
N VAL A 443 -37.36 32.45 5.49
CA VAL A 443 -37.76 31.02 5.52
C VAL A 443 -36.95 30.28 6.56
N LEU A 444 -35.61 30.46 6.58
CA LEU A 444 -34.74 29.82 7.54
C LEU A 444 -35.06 30.22 8.98
N ALA A 445 -35.23 31.51 9.22
CA ALA A 445 -35.63 32.03 10.54
C ALA A 445 -37.01 31.51 11.00
N TYR A 446 -37.93 31.28 10.05
CA TYR A 446 -39.22 30.67 10.35
C TYR A 446 -39.07 29.19 10.71
N ASP A 447 -38.27 28.43 9.94
CA ASP A 447 -38.03 27.02 10.21
C ASP A 447 -37.31 26.78 11.54
N GLU A 448 -36.31 27.57 11.88
CA GLU A 448 -35.62 27.52 13.19
C GLU A 448 -36.59 27.70 14.36
N ARG A 449 -37.58 28.54 14.20
CA ARG A 449 -38.53 28.86 15.26
C ARG A 449 -39.66 27.86 15.39
N THR A 450 -40.11 27.26 14.27
CA THR A 450 -41.34 26.47 14.22
C THR A 450 -41.15 25.00 13.88
N GLY A 451 -40.01 24.63 13.32
CA GLY A 451 -39.76 23.27 12.82
C GLY A 451 -40.65 22.89 11.62
N ALA A 452 -41.14 23.87 10.84
CA ALA A 452 -42.14 23.63 9.82
C ALA A 452 -41.62 22.88 8.58
N GLY A 453 -40.29 22.79 8.36
CA GLY A 453 -39.67 22.11 7.22
C GLY A 453 -39.94 22.79 5.88
N LEU A 454 -40.03 24.13 5.88
CA LEU A 454 -40.27 24.91 4.66
C LEU A 454 -39.11 24.82 3.69
N ARG A 455 -37.85 24.86 4.19
CA ARG A 455 -36.65 24.72 3.36
C ARG A 455 -36.64 23.38 2.60
N GLU A 456 -36.95 22.29 3.29
CA GLU A 456 -37.02 20.95 2.69
C GLU A 456 -38.14 20.86 1.67
N THR A 457 -39.30 21.47 1.98
CA THR A 457 -40.45 21.51 1.07
C THR A 457 -40.12 22.30 -0.20
N LEU A 458 -39.44 23.44 -0.09
CA LEU A 458 -38.99 24.24 -1.23
C LEU A 458 -37.99 23.45 -2.10
N ALA A 459 -37.03 22.78 -1.47
CA ALA A 459 -36.03 21.98 -2.18
C ALA A 459 -36.67 20.84 -2.99
N ALA A 460 -37.58 20.08 -2.39
CA ALA A 460 -38.32 19.01 -3.06
C ALA A 460 -39.23 19.56 -4.18
N PHE A 461 -39.92 20.64 -3.94
CA PHE A 461 -40.81 21.26 -4.93
C PHE A 461 -40.05 21.73 -6.18
N LEU A 462 -38.88 22.36 -5.99
CA LEU A 462 -38.02 22.81 -7.09
C LEU A 462 -37.35 21.62 -7.81
N ALA A 463 -36.93 20.60 -7.08
CA ALA A 463 -36.36 19.35 -7.65
C ALA A 463 -37.39 18.62 -8.53
N CYS A 464 -38.67 18.65 -8.13
CA CYS A 464 -39.79 18.12 -8.89
C CYS A 464 -40.30 19.07 -10.01
N SER A 465 -39.52 20.09 -10.39
CA SER A 465 -39.86 21.08 -11.43
C SER A 465 -41.18 21.79 -11.18
N GLY A 466 -41.55 21.99 -9.91
CA GLY A 466 -42.80 22.65 -9.51
C GLY A 466 -44.04 21.75 -9.55
N SER A 467 -43.88 20.43 -9.65
CA SER A 467 -44.99 19.47 -9.64
C SER A 467 -45.46 19.19 -8.22
N TRP A 468 -46.70 19.59 -7.92
CA TRP A 468 -47.35 19.38 -6.62
C TRP A 468 -47.45 17.89 -6.23
N SER A 469 -47.85 17.05 -7.17
CA SER A 469 -48.04 15.61 -6.93
C SER A 469 -46.70 14.93 -6.63
N ARG A 470 -45.66 15.18 -7.47
CA ARG A 470 -44.35 14.57 -7.27
C ARG A 470 -43.68 15.06 -5.99
N ALA A 471 -43.79 16.34 -5.65
CA ALA A 471 -43.27 16.88 -4.40
C ALA A 471 -43.98 16.30 -3.17
N SER A 472 -45.33 16.07 -3.27
CA SER A 472 -46.07 15.43 -2.18
C SER A 472 -45.70 13.97 -1.95
N GLU A 473 -45.43 13.22 -3.03
CA GLU A 473 -44.94 11.84 -2.97
C GLU A 473 -43.53 11.76 -2.35
N GLU A 474 -42.60 12.60 -2.81
CA GLU A 474 -41.22 12.65 -2.32
C GLU A 474 -41.13 13.01 -0.83
N LEU A 475 -41.98 13.96 -0.39
CA LEU A 475 -42.02 14.40 1.01
C LEU A 475 -42.88 13.52 1.92
N HIS A 476 -43.61 12.55 1.36
CA HIS A 476 -44.62 11.75 2.06
C HIS A 476 -45.68 12.63 2.77
N LEU A 477 -46.06 13.73 2.14
CA LEU A 477 -47.05 14.68 2.66
C LEU A 477 -48.27 14.73 1.75
N HIS A 478 -49.40 15.12 2.34
CA HIS A 478 -50.60 15.40 1.53
C HIS A 478 -50.35 16.64 0.64
N ILE A 479 -50.85 16.63 -0.59
CA ILE A 479 -50.67 17.70 -1.57
C ILE A 479 -51.11 19.11 -1.04
N ASN A 480 -52.15 19.16 -0.24
CA ASN A 480 -52.61 20.41 0.38
C ASN A 480 -51.61 20.95 1.42
N THR A 481 -50.85 20.06 2.09
CA THR A 481 -49.80 20.46 3.03
C THR A 481 -48.62 21.08 2.27
N VAL A 482 -48.25 20.51 1.14
CA VAL A 482 -47.18 21.05 0.27
C VAL A 482 -47.62 22.42 -0.26
N ARG A 483 -48.89 22.56 -0.73
CA ARG A 483 -49.44 23.87 -1.17
C ARG A 483 -49.39 24.91 -0.07
N TYR A 484 -49.87 24.60 1.10
CA TYR A 484 -49.86 25.52 2.24
C TYR A 484 -48.43 25.96 2.60
N ARG A 485 -47.45 25.03 2.59
CA ARG A 485 -46.06 25.35 2.88
C ARG A 485 -45.45 26.25 1.80
N ILE A 486 -45.70 25.98 0.52
CA ILE A 486 -45.22 26.82 -0.59
C ILE A 486 -45.85 28.22 -0.52
N GLU A 487 -47.18 28.36 -0.31
CA GLU A 487 -47.82 29.67 -0.10
C GLU A 487 -47.22 30.40 1.12
N ARG A 488 -46.80 29.66 2.16
CA ARG A 488 -46.15 30.27 3.31
C ARG A 488 -44.78 30.81 2.94
N ILE A 489 -44.00 30.07 2.12
CA ILE A 489 -42.70 30.50 1.60
C ILE A 489 -42.87 31.78 0.77
N GLU A 490 -43.79 31.78 -0.17
CA GLU A 490 -44.10 32.96 -1.01
C GLU A 490 -44.44 34.19 -0.17
N ARG A 491 -45.28 34.02 0.84
CA ARG A 491 -45.64 35.13 1.77
C ARG A 491 -44.45 35.62 2.60
N LEU A 492 -43.56 34.74 3.03
CA LEU A 492 -42.38 35.10 3.83
C LEU A 492 -41.33 35.82 3.00
N THR A 493 -41.16 35.46 1.73
CA THR A 493 -40.11 35.97 0.84
C THR A 493 -40.61 37.07 -0.10
N GLY A 494 -41.92 37.25 -0.24
CA GLY A 494 -42.53 38.16 -1.20
C GLY A 494 -42.33 37.73 -2.66
N ARG A 495 -41.98 36.47 -2.93
CA ARG A 495 -41.72 35.92 -4.25
C ARG A 495 -42.82 34.98 -4.69
N ASN A 496 -42.97 34.82 -6.03
CA ASN A 496 -43.99 33.97 -6.64
C ASN A 496 -43.32 32.79 -7.35
N LEU A 497 -43.48 31.57 -6.83
CA LEU A 497 -42.89 30.37 -7.43
C LEU A 497 -43.55 29.92 -8.75
N ALA A 498 -44.60 30.61 -9.21
CA ALA A 498 -45.10 30.48 -10.57
C ALA A 498 -44.24 31.29 -11.58
N ASP A 499 -43.55 32.32 -11.14
CA ASP A 499 -42.63 33.11 -11.94
C ASP A 499 -41.27 32.41 -12.10
N LEU A 500 -40.72 32.45 -13.31
CA LEU A 500 -39.46 31.76 -13.61
C LEU A 500 -38.27 32.43 -12.90
N GLU A 501 -38.21 33.75 -12.87
CA GLU A 501 -37.10 34.51 -12.28
C GLU A 501 -37.05 34.25 -10.76
N ASP A 502 -38.19 34.33 -10.08
CA ASP A 502 -38.29 34.04 -8.66
C ASP A 502 -37.95 32.58 -8.34
N ARG A 503 -38.35 31.68 -9.21
CA ARG A 503 -38.00 30.24 -9.07
C ARG A 503 -36.51 30.00 -9.23
N VAL A 504 -35.85 30.66 -10.18
CA VAL A 504 -34.40 30.60 -10.38
C VAL A 504 -33.67 31.20 -9.17
N ASP A 505 -34.10 32.36 -8.69
CA ASP A 505 -33.49 32.99 -7.52
C ASP A 505 -33.58 32.11 -6.27
N MET A 506 -34.73 31.51 -6.00
CA MET A 506 -34.93 30.58 -4.89
C MET A 506 -34.08 29.33 -5.03
N PHE A 507 -33.98 28.79 -6.26
CA PHE A 507 -33.14 27.65 -6.55
C PHE A 507 -31.65 27.95 -6.33
N LEU A 508 -31.15 29.06 -6.86
CA LEU A 508 -29.77 29.49 -6.67
C LEU A 508 -29.45 29.80 -5.21
N ALA A 509 -30.39 30.41 -4.47
CA ALA A 509 -30.21 30.67 -3.05
C ALA A 509 -30.11 29.39 -2.21
N LEU A 510 -30.94 28.36 -2.50
CA LEU A 510 -30.83 27.05 -1.86
C LEU A 510 -29.46 26.37 -2.12
N ARG A 511 -28.89 26.56 -3.31
CA ARG A 511 -27.59 26.01 -3.69
C ARG A 511 -26.41 26.83 -3.17
N SER A 512 -26.69 28.02 -2.59
CA SER A 512 -25.67 28.92 -2.02
C SER A 512 -25.61 28.87 -0.49
N LEU A 513 -26.46 28.07 0.15
CA LEU A 513 -26.41 27.75 1.58
C LEU A 513 -25.36 26.68 1.86
#